data_1aae73ac089aa512ddd1fa8c0aa2b113
#
_entry.id   1aae73ac089aa512ddd1fa8c0aa2b113
#
_cell.length_a   1.000
_cell.length_b   1.000
_cell.length_c   1.000
_cell.angle_alpha   90.00
_cell.angle_beta   90.00
_cell.angle_gamma   90.00
#
_symmetry.space_group_name_H-M   'P 1'
#
loop_
_entity.id
_entity.type
_entity.pdbx_description
1 polymer ?
#
loop_
_entity_poly.entity_id
_entity_poly.type
_entity_poly.pdbx_seq_one_letter_code
_entity_poly.pdbx_strand_id
1 'polypeptide(L)'
;MTGVQTCALPIYKSLGVKGVYACGSTGEGFLLSTEERKQVARAVKEAAGDDFTVIVHIGCASTKESIELAKDCEKVGVDAVSAVPCVYYHLGEESVKLHWNSIIDSTSLPFIIYNIPQLTSFNLSPKLLAEMAKNPKVICVKNSAEPVYLMERYASAVNNDDFIIFNGSDEQFLGGRLMGANAGIGGTYGCMPELFVELDRLINNNEIEKAKSLQFKINECIFDLLSCKSLYGVAKQVMSIRFGIECGNPRSPFLPVKREDAQPIADKINKYVSEIK
;
A
#
# COMPACT_ATOMS: atom_id res chain seq x y z
N MET A 1 18.76 -2.15 -4.67
CA MET A 1 17.31 -2.07 -4.39
C MET A 1 16.78 -0.62 -4.36
N THR A 2 17.51 0.31 -3.78
CA THR A 2 17.14 1.74 -3.75
C THR A 2 16.93 2.36 -5.14
N GLY A 3 17.75 1.99 -6.13
CA GLY A 3 17.66 2.57 -7.47
C GLY A 3 16.36 2.29 -8.24
N VAL A 4 15.71 1.14 -8.02
CA VAL A 4 14.46 0.79 -8.72
C VAL A 4 13.28 1.62 -8.25
N GLN A 5 13.15 1.81 -6.95
CA GLN A 5 12.05 2.62 -6.40
C GLN A 5 12.16 4.08 -6.85
N THR A 6 13.37 4.63 -6.89
CA THR A 6 13.60 6.01 -7.34
C THR A 6 13.35 6.19 -8.84
N CYS A 7 13.69 5.22 -9.69
CA CYS A 7 13.41 5.28 -11.13
C CYS A 7 11.91 5.16 -11.47
N ALA A 8 11.10 4.47 -10.63
CA ALA A 8 9.66 4.34 -10.85
C ALA A 8 8.86 5.60 -10.48
N LEU A 9 9.33 6.40 -9.51
CA LEU A 9 8.57 7.55 -9.01
C LEU A 9 8.25 8.61 -10.08
N PRO A 10 9.17 9.04 -10.95
CA PRO A 10 8.85 9.97 -12.04
C PRO A 10 7.79 9.40 -12.99
N ILE A 11 7.81 8.08 -13.24
CA ILE A 11 6.83 7.41 -14.07
C ILE A 11 5.45 7.47 -13.40
N TYR A 12 5.36 7.12 -12.13
CA TYR A 12 4.09 7.16 -11.38
C TYR A 12 3.52 8.57 -11.30
N LYS A 13 4.35 9.59 -11.06
CA LYS A 13 3.94 10.99 -11.10
C LYS A 13 3.33 11.37 -12.46
N SER A 14 4.01 11.02 -13.56
CA SER A 14 3.52 11.33 -14.93
C SER A 14 2.20 10.63 -15.27
N LEU A 15 1.90 9.52 -14.62
CA LEU A 15 0.66 8.75 -14.78
C LEU A 15 -0.46 9.19 -13.83
N GLY A 16 -0.25 10.23 -13.02
CA GLY A 16 -1.27 10.79 -12.14
C GLY A 16 -1.39 10.16 -10.76
N VAL A 17 -0.49 9.23 -10.40
CA VAL A 17 -0.39 8.71 -9.02
C VAL A 17 -0.04 9.85 -8.07
N LYS A 18 -0.63 9.85 -6.87
CA LYS A 18 -0.52 10.96 -5.90
C LYS A 18 0.52 10.74 -4.81
N GLY A 19 0.99 9.52 -4.64
CA GLY A 19 1.96 9.19 -3.62
C GLY A 19 2.41 7.75 -3.67
N VAL A 20 3.33 7.40 -2.77
CA VAL A 20 3.83 6.03 -2.60
C VAL A 20 3.76 5.58 -1.17
N TYR A 21 3.59 4.26 -1.00
CA TYR A 21 3.64 3.56 0.27
C TYR A 21 4.88 2.66 0.27
N ALA A 22 5.97 3.15 0.86
CA ALA A 22 7.25 2.45 0.87
C ALA A 22 7.35 1.43 2.01
N CYS A 23 8.16 0.39 1.82
CA CYS A 23 8.42 -0.68 2.80
C CYS A 23 7.18 -1.45 3.28
N GLY A 24 6.06 -1.40 2.55
CA GLY A 24 4.90 -2.26 2.82
C GLY A 24 5.16 -3.72 2.41
N SER A 25 4.09 -4.55 2.42
CA SER A 25 4.20 -5.97 2.07
C SER A 25 4.75 -6.18 0.65
N THR A 26 4.23 -5.46 -0.34
CA THR A 26 4.72 -5.51 -1.72
C THR A 26 6.14 -4.93 -1.85
N GLY A 27 6.50 -3.98 -1.00
CA GLY A 27 7.87 -3.45 -0.89
C GLY A 27 8.83 -4.37 -0.14
N GLU A 28 8.42 -5.59 0.19
CA GLU A 28 9.24 -6.61 0.88
C GLU A 28 9.80 -6.12 2.22
N GLY A 29 9.09 -5.18 2.89
CA GLY A 29 9.59 -4.44 4.04
C GLY A 29 10.02 -5.32 5.22
N PHE A 30 9.35 -6.46 5.45
CA PHE A 30 9.74 -7.41 6.50
C PHE A 30 10.97 -8.25 6.17
N LEU A 31 11.44 -8.25 4.93
CA LEU A 31 12.67 -8.92 4.50
C LEU A 31 13.87 -7.96 4.42
N LEU A 32 13.65 -6.69 4.73
CA LEU A 32 14.68 -5.66 4.80
C LEU A 32 15.13 -5.49 6.25
N SER A 33 16.42 -5.32 6.45
CA SER A 33 16.95 -4.89 7.76
C SER A 33 16.46 -3.46 8.09
N THR A 34 16.53 -3.09 9.37
CA THR A 34 16.20 -1.73 9.82
C THR A 34 17.00 -0.68 9.05
N GLU A 35 18.30 -0.90 8.84
CA GLU A 35 19.16 0.03 8.10
C GLU A 35 18.79 0.13 6.61
N GLU A 36 18.44 -0.98 5.95
CA GLU A 36 17.94 -0.95 4.57
C GLU A 36 16.63 -0.20 4.46
N ARG A 37 15.70 -0.36 5.42
CA ARG A 37 14.43 0.39 5.44
C ARG A 37 14.64 1.89 5.59
N LYS A 38 15.59 2.32 6.44
CA LYS A 38 16.00 3.73 6.55
C LYS A 38 16.57 4.27 5.23
N GLN A 39 17.43 3.48 4.56
CA GLN A 39 17.97 3.86 3.25
C GLN A 39 16.86 4.00 2.20
N VAL A 40 15.89 3.09 2.18
CA VAL A 40 14.73 3.16 1.28
C VAL A 40 13.92 4.41 1.55
N ALA A 41 13.62 4.74 2.82
CA ALA A 41 12.85 5.94 3.17
C ALA A 41 13.53 7.22 2.67
N ARG A 42 14.86 7.36 2.88
CA ARG A 42 15.64 8.50 2.38
C ARG A 42 15.60 8.59 0.86
N ALA A 43 15.94 7.51 0.18
CA ALA A 43 16.00 7.50 -1.28
C ALA A 43 14.63 7.79 -1.94
N VAL A 44 13.54 7.26 -1.34
CA VAL A 44 12.18 7.51 -1.82
C VAL A 44 11.78 8.97 -1.60
N LYS A 45 12.03 9.54 -0.42
CA LYS A 45 11.70 10.96 -0.15
C LYS A 45 12.51 11.91 -1.01
N GLU A 46 13.80 11.64 -1.20
CA GLU A 46 14.67 12.42 -2.09
C GLU A 46 14.14 12.42 -3.54
N ALA A 47 13.79 11.26 -4.07
CA ALA A 47 13.26 11.13 -5.43
C ALA A 47 11.83 11.66 -5.61
N ALA A 48 11.01 11.62 -4.55
CA ALA A 48 9.65 12.12 -4.56
C ALA A 48 9.57 13.64 -4.62
N GLY A 49 10.48 14.34 -3.95
CA GLY A 49 10.38 15.79 -3.76
C GLY A 49 9.21 16.17 -2.84
N ASP A 50 8.78 17.43 -2.90
CA ASP A 50 7.77 17.97 -1.98
C ASP A 50 6.33 17.84 -2.49
N ASP A 51 6.16 17.56 -3.78
CA ASP A 51 4.86 17.51 -4.47
C ASP A 51 4.30 16.08 -4.62
N PHE A 52 4.89 15.09 -3.94
CA PHE A 52 4.50 13.69 -4.03
C PHE A 52 4.51 13.03 -2.65
N THR A 53 3.34 12.58 -2.19
CA THR A 53 3.16 12.03 -0.85
C THR A 53 3.97 10.75 -0.63
N VAL A 54 4.76 10.72 0.44
CA VAL A 54 5.56 9.57 0.85
C VAL A 54 5.09 9.05 2.20
N ILE A 55 4.46 7.88 2.19
CA ILE A 55 4.10 7.14 3.40
C ILE A 55 5.11 6.01 3.57
N VAL A 56 5.67 5.84 4.75
CA VAL A 56 6.61 4.76 5.03
C VAL A 56 6.02 3.78 6.04
N HIS A 57 5.94 2.51 5.67
CA HIS A 57 5.59 1.46 6.60
C HIS A 57 6.78 1.18 7.53
N ILE A 58 6.54 1.31 8.84
CA ILE A 58 7.57 1.18 9.87
C ILE A 58 7.28 0.02 10.86
N GLY A 59 6.19 -0.73 10.63
CA GLY A 59 5.85 -1.88 11.48
C GLY A 59 6.96 -2.95 11.48
N CYS A 60 7.31 -3.42 12.65
CA CYS A 60 8.30 -4.47 12.94
C CYS A 60 7.72 -5.48 13.93
N ALA A 61 8.43 -6.58 14.14
CA ALA A 61 8.08 -7.55 15.18
C ALA A 61 8.20 -6.95 16.60
N SER A 62 9.04 -5.93 16.80
CA SER A 62 9.22 -5.26 18.09
C SER A 62 8.82 -3.79 18.04
N THR A 63 8.24 -3.29 19.15
CA THR A 63 7.93 -1.87 19.33
C THR A 63 9.17 -0.99 19.24
N LYS A 64 10.31 -1.48 19.78
CA LYS A 64 11.58 -0.75 19.79
C LYS A 64 12.07 -0.44 18.37
N GLU A 65 12.06 -1.43 17.48
CA GLU A 65 12.50 -1.23 16.09
C GLU A 65 11.53 -0.32 15.31
N SER A 66 10.22 -0.47 15.54
CA SER A 66 9.22 0.42 14.93
C SER A 66 9.42 1.88 15.36
N ILE A 67 9.72 2.14 16.64
CA ILE A 67 10.06 3.47 17.16
C ILE A 67 11.36 4.00 16.52
N GLU A 68 12.36 3.16 16.35
CA GLU A 68 13.63 3.56 15.71
C GLU A 68 13.39 4.02 14.28
N LEU A 69 12.59 3.26 13.50
CA LEU A 69 12.22 3.63 12.14
C LEU A 69 11.36 4.90 12.09
N ALA A 70 10.39 5.07 13.01
CA ALA A 70 9.56 6.26 13.08
C ALA A 70 10.39 7.54 13.28
N LYS A 71 11.35 7.50 14.21
CA LYS A 71 12.28 8.60 14.46
C LYS A 71 13.21 8.91 13.29
N ASP A 72 13.64 7.89 12.54
CA ASP A 72 14.43 8.12 11.32
C ASP A 72 13.57 8.73 10.21
N CYS A 73 12.33 8.24 10.02
CA CYS A 73 11.37 8.80 9.06
C CYS A 73 11.06 10.28 9.34
N GLU A 74 10.96 10.68 10.61
CA GLU A 74 10.77 12.08 11.02
C GLU A 74 11.96 12.94 10.59
N LYS A 75 13.19 12.47 10.78
CA LYS A 75 14.41 13.18 10.33
C LYS A 75 14.50 13.30 8.81
N VAL A 76 14.01 12.30 8.11
CA VAL A 76 13.94 12.27 6.63
C VAL A 76 12.88 13.22 6.09
N GLY A 77 11.85 13.55 6.90
CA GLY A 77 10.76 14.43 6.50
C GLY A 77 9.72 13.75 5.59
N VAL A 78 9.42 12.47 5.83
CA VAL A 78 8.32 11.80 5.12
C VAL A 78 6.97 12.36 5.60
N ASP A 79 5.91 12.18 4.80
CA ASP A 79 4.63 12.82 5.08
C ASP A 79 3.81 12.09 6.13
N ALA A 80 3.96 10.77 6.24
CA ALA A 80 3.33 9.95 7.29
C ALA A 80 4.07 8.63 7.49
N VAL A 81 3.87 8.03 8.66
CA VAL A 81 4.31 6.66 8.95
C VAL A 81 3.11 5.74 9.13
N SER A 82 3.30 4.47 8.83
CA SER A 82 2.26 3.45 8.96
C SER A 82 2.79 2.20 9.61
N ALA A 83 1.97 1.53 10.44
CA ALA A 83 2.35 0.26 11.03
C ALA A 83 1.19 -0.75 11.05
N VAL A 84 1.52 -2.00 10.70
CA VAL A 84 0.71 -3.16 11.09
C VAL A 84 0.83 -3.37 12.61
N PRO A 85 -0.08 -4.12 13.27
CA PRO A 85 0.20 -4.66 14.59
C PRO A 85 1.44 -5.57 14.55
N CYS A 86 2.01 -5.88 15.71
CA CYS A 86 3.13 -6.84 15.76
C CYS A 86 2.73 -8.15 15.07
N VAL A 87 3.66 -8.71 14.31
CA VAL A 87 3.48 -9.98 13.60
C VAL A 87 4.01 -11.15 14.40
N TYR A 88 3.62 -12.36 14.02
CA TYR A 88 4.01 -13.65 14.60
C TYR A 88 3.23 -14.04 15.87
N TYR A 89 3.08 -13.16 16.87
CA TYR A 89 2.32 -13.46 18.07
C TYR A 89 0.87 -12.99 17.93
N HIS A 90 -0.08 -13.80 18.40
CA HIS A 90 -1.51 -13.42 18.47
C HIS A 90 -1.71 -12.48 19.66
N LEU A 91 -1.73 -11.20 19.40
CA LEU A 91 -1.89 -10.17 20.42
C LEU A 91 -3.36 -9.73 20.55
N GLY A 92 -3.80 -9.46 21.79
CA GLY A 92 -5.08 -8.81 22.03
C GLY A 92 -5.03 -7.30 21.75
N GLU A 93 -6.22 -6.68 21.65
CA GLU A 93 -6.37 -5.24 21.33
C GLU A 93 -5.55 -4.34 22.25
N GLU A 94 -5.49 -4.60 23.55
CA GLU A 94 -4.72 -3.79 24.50
C GLU A 94 -3.21 -3.78 24.20
N SER A 95 -2.65 -4.93 23.82
CA SER A 95 -1.22 -5.01 23.44
C SER A 95 -0.95 -4.28 22.13
N VAL A 96 -1.83 -4.41 21.15
CA VAL A 96 -1.72 -3.71 19.86
C VAL A 96 -1.86 -2.21 20.06
N LYS A 97 -2.82 -1.77 20.87
CA LYS A 97 -3.01 -0.37 21.24
C LYS A 97 -1.77 0.22 21.93
N LEU A 98 -1.19 -0.51 22.89
CA LEU A 98 0.05 -0.11 23.53
C LEU A 98 1.21 0.03 22.54
N HIS A 99 1.35 -0.94 21.62
CA HIS A 99 2.37 -0.91 20.57
C HIS A 99 2.21 0.34 19.68
N TRP A 100 1.03 0.59 19.14
CA TRP A 100 0.79 1.74 18.28
C TRP A 100 0.95 3.07 19.01
N ASN A 101 0.41 3.22 20.23
CA ASN A 101 0.59 4.43 21.00
C ASN A 101 2.06 4.73 21.30
N SER A 102 2.86 3.71 21.65
CA SER A 102 4.30 3.89 21.86
C SER A 102 5.02 4.41 20.61
N ILE A 103 4.60 3.99 19.43
CA ILE A 103 5.13 4.50 18.16
C ILE A 103 4.68 5.94 17.93
N ILE A 104 3.37 6.22 18.07
CA ILE A 104 2.77 7.54 17.86
C ILE A 104 3.41 8.58 18.77
N ASP A 105 3.66 8.22 20.04
CA ASP A 105 4.28 9.12 21.01
C ASP A 105 5.76 9.40 20.73
N SER A 106 6.40 8.55 19.93
CA SER A 106 7.85 8.65 19.63
C SER A 106 8.20 9.62 18.49
N THR A 107 7.22 10.12 17.75
CA THR A 107 7.39 10.99 16.56
C THR A 107 6.29 12.05 16.49
N SER A 108 6.53 13.14 15.78
CA SER A 108 5.52 14.15 15.45
C SER A 108 4.74 13.82 14.17
N LEU A 109 5.17 12.81 13.40
CA LEU A 109 4.56 12.47 12.11
C LEU A 109 3.13 11.95 12.26
N PRO A 110 2.27 12.22 11.29
CA PRO A 110 0.97 11.55 11.16
C PRO A 110 1.12 10.04 11.09
N PHE A 111 0.16 9.32 11.70
CA PHE A 111 0.18 7.87 11.80
C PHE A 111 -1.01 7.24 11.07
N ILE A 112 -0.73 6.18 10.32
CA ILE A 112 -1.69 5.40 9.56
C ILE A 112 -1.74 3.98 10.14
N ILE A 113 -2.89 3.56 10.65
CA ILE A 113 -3.09 2.18 11.06
C ILE A 113 -3.18 1.30 9.82
N TYR A 114 -2.41 0.20 9.78
CA TYR A 114 -2.49 -0.76 8.69
C TYR A 114 -3.13 -2.07 9.18
N ASN A 115 -4.36 -2.31 8.73
CA ASN A 115 -5.10 -3.54 8.99
C ASN A 115 -4.94 -4.51 7.81
N ILE A 116 -4.28 -5.65 8.07
CA ILE A 116 -4.09 -6.76 7.12
C ILE A 116 -4.15 -8.10 7.86
N PRO A 117 -5.36 -8.57 8.21
CA PRO A 117 -5.55 -9.74 9.06
C PRO A 117 -4.90 -11.01 8.53
N GLN A 118 -4.87 -11.18 7.20
CA GLN A 118 -4.29 -12.35 6.54
C GLN A 118 -2.80 -12.54 6.85
N LEU A 119 -2.07 -11.47 7.17
CA LEU A 119 -0.63 -11.51 7.47
C LEU A 119 -0.31 -11.28 8.95
N THR A 120 -1.25 -10.73 9.72
CA THR A 120 -1.00 -10.34 11.11
C THR A 120 -1.82 -11.14 12.12
N SER A 121 -2.80 -11.92 11.65
CA SER A 121 -3.76 -12.64 12.50
C SER A 121 -4.51 -11.74 13.50
N PHE A 122 -4.53 -10.42 13.24
CA PHE A 122 -5.22 -9.43 14.06
C PHE A 122 -6.31 -8.75 13.23
N ASN A 123 -7.53 -8.75 13.74
CA ASN A 123 -8.66 -8.06 13.13
C ASN A 123 -8.93 -6.76 13.87
N LEU A 124 -8.71 -5.64 13.20
CA LEU A 124 -9.01 -4.33 13.76
C LEU A 124 -10.53 -4.17 13.96
N SER A 125 -10.97 -3.96 15.20
CA SER A 125 -12.37 -3.67 15.46
C SER A 125 -12.68 -2.18 15.16
N PRO A 126 -13.93 -1.87 14.70
CA PRO A 126 -14.35 -0.47 14.55
C PRO A 126 -14.26 0.32 15.87
N LYS A 127 -14.47 -0.36 17.00
CA LYS A 127 -14.35 0.26 18.33
C LYS A 127 -12.89 0.69 18.61
N LEU A 128 -11.93 -0.18 18.38
CA LEU A 128 -10.51 0.15 18.58
C LEU A 128 -10.07 1.25 17.63
N LEU A 129 -10.49 1.20 16.35
CA LEU A 129 -10.18 2.27 15.41
C LEU A 129 -10.71 3.63 15.88
N ALA A 130 -11.98 3.69 16.32
CA ALA A 130 -12.59 4.91 16.84
C ALA A 130 -11.87 5.42 18.10
N GLU A 131 -11.38 4.52 18.94
CA GLU A 131 -10.58 4.89 20.11
C GLU A 131 -9.23 5.48 19.72
N MET A 132 -8.51 4.83 18.79
CA MET A 132 -7.21 5.30 18.29
C MET A 132 -7.33 6.64 17.56
N ALA A 133 -8.39 6.83 16.77
CA ALA A 133 -8.64 8.05 16.01
C ALA A 133 -8.95 9.29 16.89
N LYS A 134 -9.12 9.12 18.20
CA LYS A 134 -9.16 10.26 19.14
C LYS A 134 -7.80 10.97 19.26
N ASN A 135 -6.72 10.29 18.94
CA ASN A 135 -5.40 10.91 18.84
C ASN A 135 -5.29 11.65 17.51
N PRO A 136 -5.07 12.97 17.48
CA PRO A 136 -5.05 13.76 16.25
C PRO A 136 -3.94 13.37 15.26
N LYS A 137 -2.91 12.62 15.71
CA LYS A 137 -1.90 12.07 14.81
C LYS A 137 -2.39 10.84 14.04
N VAL A 138 -3.44 10.14 14.50
CA VAL A 138 -4.02 9.00 13.81
C VAL A 138 -5.00 9.51 12.77
N ILE A 139 -4.53 9.71 11.56
CA ILE A 139 -5.27 10.39 10.50
C ILE A 139 -5.94 9.45 9.50
N CYS A 140 -5.58 8.15 9.55
CA CYS A 140 -5.98 7.24 8.49
C CYS A 140 -5.94 5.78 8.92
N VAL A 141 -6.74 4.95 8.23
CA VAL A 141 -6.60 3.49 8.21
C VAL A 141 -6.41 3.01 6.77
N LYS A 142 -5.39 2.16 6.54
CA LYS A 142 -5.29 1.33 5.34
C LYS A 142 -5.89 -0.03 5.67
N ASN A 143 -6.98 -0.41 5.01
CA ASN A 143 -7.67 -1.66 5.26
C ASN A 143 -7.51 -2.64 4.10
N SER A 144 -6.81 -3.75 4.34
CA SER A 144 -6.64 -4.88 3.41
C SER A 144 -7.41 -6.14 3.87
N ALA A 145 -8.38 -5.99 4.79
CA ALA A 145 -9.28 -7.09 5.13
C ALA A 145 -10.26 -7.36 3.99
N GLU A 146 -10.64 -8.64 3.82
CA GLU A 146 -11.52 -9.06 2.73
C GLU A 146 -12.95 -8.49 2.79
N PRO A 147 -13.62 -8.38 3.97
CA PRO A 147 -14.96 -7.86 4.02
C PRO A 147 -15.03 -6.38 3.66
N VAL A 148 -15.53 -6.07 2.46
CA VAL A 148 -15.59 -4.69 1.94
C VAL A 148 -16.47 -3.78 2.80
N TYR A 149 -17.50 -4.31 3.46
CA TYR A 149 -18.38 -3.54 4.35
C TYR A 149 -17.63 -2.89 5.53
N LEU A 150 -16.44 -3.37 5.87
CA LEU A 150 -15.64 -2.77 6.95
C LEU A 150 -15.26 -1.32 6.66
N MET A 151 -15.21 -0.90 5.40
CA MET A 151 -14.97 0.53 5.05
C MET A 151 -16.07 1.41 5.65
N GLU A 152 -17.34 1.06 5.42
CA GLU A 152 -18.49 1.76 6.02
C GLU A 152 -18.45 1.70 7.56
N ARG A 153 -18.16 0.54 8.14
CA ARG A 153 -18.10 0.38 9.60
C ARG A 153 -17.02 1.24 10.23
N TYR A 154 -15.89 1.43 9.57
CA TYR A 154 -14.81 2.30 10.04
C TYR A 154 -15.20 3.78 9.91
N ALA A 155 -15.76 4.18 8.77
CA ALA A 155 -16.25 5.54 8.58
C ALA A 155 -17.29 5.92 9.63
N SER A 156 -18.30 5.08 9.84
CA SER A 156 -19.36 5.29 10.84
C SER A 156 -18.82 5.32 12.27
N ALA A 157 -17.83 4.49 12.59
CA ALA A 157 -17.28 4.41 13.95
C ALA A 157 -16.39 5.61 14.30
N VAL A 158 -15.58 6.09 13.35
CA VAL A 158 -14.71 7.26 13.58
C VAL A 158 -15.52 8.55 13.54
N ASN A 159 -16.52 8.64 12.66
CA ASN A 159 -17.42 9.77 12.53
C ASN A 159 -16.69 11.13 12.43
N ASN A 160 -15.69 11.17 11.55
CA ASN A 160 -14.87 12.34 11.26
C ASN A 160 -14.59 12.41 9.76
N ASP A 161 -15.07 13.45 9.09
CA ASP A 161 -14.96 13.62 7.64
C ASP A 161 -13.52 13.81 7.15
N ASP A 162 -12.61 14.24 8.02
CA ASP A 162 -11.19 14.41 7.71
C ASP A 162 -10.41 13.09 7.85
N PHE A 163 -11.02 12.04 8.43
CA PHE A 163 -10.35 10.75 8.61
C PHE A 163 -10.35 9.94 7.31
N ILE A 164 -9.16 9.56 6.86
CA ILE A 164 -8.98 8.91 5.57
C ILE A 164 -9.06 7.38 5.72
N ILE A 165 -9.79 6.73 4.82
CA ILE A 165 -9.84 5.27 4.72
C ILE A 165 -9.27 4.88 3.36
N PHE A 166 -8.16 4.14 3.35
CA PHE A 166 -7.60 3.55 2.13
C PHE A 166 -8.07 2.11 1.94
N ASN A 167 -8.61 1.81 0.77
CA ASN A 167 -8.79 0.44 0.32
C ASN A 167 -7.42 -0.18 0.02
N GLY A 168 -7.14 -1.36 0.60
CA GLY A 168 -5.87 -2.05 0.44
C GLY A 168 -5.94 -3.33 -0.39
N SER A 169 -7.13 -3.87 -0.63
CA SER A 169 -7.36 -5.04 -1.48
C SER A 169 -7.72 -4.60 -2.89
N ASP A 170 -6.83 -4.81 -3.84
CA ASP A 170 -6.88 -4.25 -5.19
C ASP A 170 -8.08 -4.74 -5.99
N GLU A 171 -8.43 -6.01 -5.83
CA GLU A 171 -9.52 -6.72 -6.51
C GLU A 171 -10.91 -6.21 -6.13
N GLN A 172 -11.03 -5.47 -5.04
CA GLN A 172 -12.30 -4.90 -4.57
C GLN A 172 -12.27 -3.36 -4.47
N PHE A 173 -11.37 -2.69 -5.20
CA PHE A 173 -11.19 -1.24 -5.09
C PHE A 173 -12.50 -0.47 -5.34
N LEU A 174 -13.24 -0.80 -6.42
CA LEU A 174 -14.55 -0.19 -6.69
C LEU A 174 -15.52 -0.39 -5.50
N GLY A 175 -15.62 -1.61 -5.00
CA GLY A 175 -16.48 -1.90 -3.84
C GLY A 175 -16.07 -1.12 -2.59
N GLY A 176 -14.76 -1.04 -2.31
CA GLY A 176 -14.22 -0.25 -1.20
C GLY A 176 -14.55 1.24 -1.32
N ARG A 177 -14.39 1.83 -2.52
CA ARG A 177 -14.73 3.23 -2.79
C ARG A 177 -16.24 3.49 -2.59
N LEU A 178 -17.11 2.60 -3.08
CA LEU A 178 -18.56 2.70 -2.88
C LEU A 178 -18.99 2.52 -1.42
N MET A 179 -18.19 1.82 -0.61
CA MET A 179 -18.42 1.63 0.82
C MET A 179 -17.69 2.65 1.71
N GLY A 180 -17.17 3.74 1.13
CA GLY A 180 -16.67 4.87 1.92
C GLY A 180 -15.13 4.98 2.00
N ALA A 181 -14.36 4.17 1.27
CA ALA A 181 -12.94 4.43 1.15
C ALA A 181 -12.69 5.71 0.31
N ASN A 182 -11.77 6.56 0.77
CA ASN A 182 -11.43 7.81 0.09
C ASN A 182 -10.52 7.60 -1.13
N ALA A 183 -9.64 6.57 -1.06
CA ALA A 183 -8.68 6.23 -2.11
C ALA A 183 -8.17 4.80 -1.93
N GLY A 184 -7.11 4.41 -2.64
CA GLY A 184 -6.49 3.09 -2.51
C GLY A 184 -4.97 3.12 -2.36
N ILE A 185 -4.45 2.13 -1.62
CA ILE A 185 -3.02 1.80 -1.56
C ILE A 185 -2.90 0.30 -1.76
N GLY A 186 -2.65 -0.12 -2.99
CA GLY A 186 -2.68 -1.51 -3.41
C GLY A 186 -1.32 -2.12 -3.72
N GLY A 187 -1.28 -3.43 -3.73
CA GLY A 187 -0.06 -4.22 -3.98
C GLY A 187 0.32 -4.32 -5.45
N THR A 188 -0.66 -4.30 -6.36
CA THR A 188 -0.46 -4.45 -7.81
C THR A 188 -0.50 -3.13 -8.58
N TYR A 189 -0.79 -2.01 -7.88
CA TYR A 189 -0.88 -0.68 -8.50
C TYR A 189 0.40 -0.30 -9.26
N GLY A 190 1.56 -0.68 -8.73
CA GLY A 190 2.84 -0.46 -9.41
C GLY A 190 2.97 -1.15 -10.77
N CYS A 191 2.23 -2.24 -11.01
CA CYS A 191 2.24 -2.94 -12.28
C CYS A 191 1.35 -2.29 -13.35
N MET A 192 0.27 -1.60 -12.94
CA MET A 192 -0.77 -1.08 -13.83
C MET A 192 -1.41 0.22 -13.27
N PRO A 193 -0.58 1.24 -12.94
CA PRO A 193 -1.06 2.47 -12.30
C PRO A 193 -2.11 3.19 -13.13
N GLU A 194 -2.00 3.17 -14.47
CA GLU A 194 -2.92 3.84 -15.38
C GLU A 194 -4.37 3.32 -15.22
N LEU A 195 -4.51 2.00 -15.04
CA LEU A 195 -5.84 1.39 -14.89
C LEU A 195 -6.50 1.81 -13.57
N PHE A 196 -5.73 1.89 -12.48
CA PHE A 196 -6.26 2.32 -11.18
C PHE A 196 -6.54 3.83 -11.13
N VAL A 197 -5.71 4.65 -11.77
CA VAL A 197 -5.97 6.10 -11.89
C VAL A 197 -7.26 6.34 -12.70
N GLU A 198 -7.45 5.63 -13.81
CA GLU A 198 -8.68 5.72 -14.61
C GLU A 198 -9.89 5.17 -13.84
N LEU A 199 -9.73 4.05 -13.12
CA LEU A 199 -10.81 3.49 -12.30
C LEU A 199 -11.27 4.50 -11.23
N ASP A 200 -10.33 5.16 -10.56
CA ASP A 200 -10.64 6.20 -9.58
C ASP A 200 -11.35 7.40 -10.24
N ARG A 201 -10.89 7.82 -11.42
CA ARG A 201 -11.55 8.89 -12.19
C ARG A 201 -13.00 8.54 -12.55
N LEU A 202 -13.24 7.32 -13.03
CA LEU A 202 -14.59 6.85 -13.38
C LEU A 202 -15.52 6.85 -12.15
N ILE A 203 -15.02 6.39 -10.99
CA ILE A 203 -15.78 6.40 -9.74
C ILE A 203 -16.13 7.83 -9.34
N ASN A 204 -15.15 8.75 -9.34
CA ASN A 204 -15.35 10.14 -8.96
C ASN A 204 -16.34 10.87 -9.91
N ASN A 205 -16.42 10.45 -11.17
CA ASN A 205 -17.37 10.96 -12.15
C ASN A 205 -18.73 10.24 -12.13
N ASN A 206 -18.95 9.31 -11.18
CA ASN A 206 -20.15 8.49 -11.09
C ASN A 206 -20.43 7.61 -12.34
N GLU A 207 -19.37 7.25 -13.09
CA GLU A 207 -19.44 6.38 -14.27
C GLU A 207 -19.35 4.89 -13.87
N ILE A 208 -20.26 4.44 -12.98
CA ILE A 208 -20.14 3.18 -12.24
C ILE A 208 -20.11 1.94 -13.15
N GLU A 209 -20.90 1.88 -14.24
CA GLU A 209 -20.88 0.72 -15.14
C GLU A 209 -19.56 0.59 -15.91
N LYS A 210 -18.94 1.73 -16.27
CA LYS A 210 -17.59 1.72 -16.85
C LYS A 210 -16.53 1.31 -15.82
N ALA A 211 -16.64 1.87 -14.60
CA ALA A 211 -15.76 1.50 -13.49
C ALA A 211 -15.81 0.00 -13.20
N LYS A 212 -17.00 -0.60 -13.18
CA LYS A 212 -17.22 -2.03 -13.00
C LYS A 212 -16.55 -2.85 -14.12
N SER A 213 -16.75 -2.45 -15.36
CA SER A 213 -16.11 -3.12 -16.52
C SER A 213 -14.58 -3.05 -16.43
N LEU A 214 -14.03 -1.90 -16.00
CA LEU A 214 -12.59 -1.74 -15.82
C LEU A 214 -12.05 -2.55 -14.63
N GLN A 215 -12.78 -2.58 -13.49
CA GLN A 215 -12.41 -3.40 -12.33
C GLN A 215 -12.31 -4.88 -12.73
N PHE A 216 -13.20 -5.40 -13.57
CA PHE A 216 -13.12 -6.80 -14.02
C PHE A 216 -11.85 -7.07 -14.82
N LYS A 217 -11.45 -6.17 -15.73
CA LYS A 217 -10.18 -6.27 -16.47
C LYS A 217 -8.96 -6.22 -15.55
N ILE A 218 -8.99 -5.34 -14.55
CA ILE A 218 -7.96 -5.26 -13.49
C ILE A 218 -7.88 -6.59 -12.74
N ASN A 219 -9.02 -7.16 -12.34
CA ASN A 219 -9.06 -8.43 -11.62
C ASN A 219 -8.49 -9.59 -12.44
N GLU A 220 -8.76 -9.64 -13.76
CA GLU A 220 -8.11 -10.61 -14.62
C GLU A 220 -6.58 -10.51 -14.56
N CYS A 221 -6.03 -9.29 -14.61
CA CYS A 221 -4.59 -9.08 -14.49
C CYS A 221 -4.06 -9.46 -13.09
N ILE A 222 -4.81 -9.15 -12.02
CA ILE A 222 -4.45 -9.53 -10.64
C ILE A 222 -4.38 -11.05 -10.52
N PHE A 223 -5.39 -11.78 -11.02
CA PHE A 223 -5.42 -13.24 -10.93
C PHE A 223 -4.32 -13.89 -11.78
N ASP A 224 -3.96 -13.32 -12.94
CA ASP A 224 -2.80 -13.77 -13.68
C ASP A 224 -1.48 -13.58 -12.88
N LEU A 225 -1.31 -12.42 -12.22
CA LEU A 225 -0.16 -12.19 -11.35
C LEU A 225 -0.12 -13.19 -10.18
N LEU A 226 -1.26 -13.45 -9.55
CA LEU A 226 -1.39 -14.38 -8.43
C LEU A 226 -1.19 -15.84 -8.84
N SER A 227 -1.47 -16.20 -10.10
CA SER A 227 -1.27 -17.55 -10.62
C SER A 227 0.20 -17.93 -10.82
N CYS A 228 1.09 -16.94 -10.82
CA CYS A 228 2.53 -17.16 -10.92
C CYS A 228 3.10 -17.68 -9.60
N LYS A 229 4.21 -18.42 -9.68
CA LYS A 229 4.89 -19.01 -8.51
C LYS A 229 5.34 -18.00 -7.45
N SER A 230 5.39 -16.70 -7.80
CA SER A 230 5.77 -15.61 -6.89
C SER A 230 5.17 -14.30 -7.37
N LEU A 231 4.21 -13.75 -6.61
CA LEU A 231 3.61 -12.45 -6.90
C LEU A 231 4.66 -11.34 -6.99
N TYR A 232 5.59 -11.27 -6.03
CA TYR A 232 6.62 -10.21 -6.01
C TYR A 232 7.64 -10.39 -7.14
N GLY A 233 7.94 -11.65 -7.49
CA GLY A 233 8.82 -11.95 -8.61
C GLY A 233 8.21 -11.55 -9.96
N VAL A 234 6.94 -11.89 -10.21
CA VAL A 234 6.27 -11.53 -11.46
C VAL A 234 5.99 -10.04 -11.54
N ALA A 235 5.60 -9.39 -10.45
CA ALA A 235 5.37 -7.94 -10.43
C ALA A 235 6.62 -7.16 -10.84
N LYS A 236 7.80 -7.53 -10.33
CA LYS A 236 9.08 -6.92 -10.74
C LYS A 236 9.36 -7.09 -12.23
N GLN A 237 9.10 -8.27 -12.78
CA GLN A 237 9.30 -8.51 -14.21
C GLN A 237 8.30 -7.73 -15.08
N VAL A 238 7.01 -7.70 -14.69
CA VAL A 238 5.99 -6.90 -15.37
C VAL A 238 6.35 -5.42 -15.37
N MET A 239 6.79 -4.87 -14.23
CA MET A 239 7.26 -3.48 -14.15
C MET A 239 8.47 -3.25 -15.06
N SER A 240 9.45 -4.17 -15.06
CA SER A 240 10.62 -4.07 -15.93
C SER A 240 10.26 -4.10 -17.41
N ILE A 241 9.30 -4.92 -17.80
CA ILE A 241 8.83 -5.01 -19.19
C ILE A 241 8.08 -3.74 -19.59
N ARG A 242 7.14 -3.28 -18.75
CA ARG A 242 6.26 -2.17 -19.11
C ARG A 242 6.96 -0.82 -19.08
N PHE A 243 7.85 -0.59 -18.13
CA PHE A 243 8.44 0.71 -17.89
C PHE A 243 9.92 0.82 -18.26
N GLY A 244 10.54 -0.27 -18.70
CA GLY A 244 11.95 -0.27 -19.08
C GLY A 244 12.91 -0.06 -17.91
N ILE A 245 12.47 -0.31 -16.67
CA ILE A 245 13.28 -0.20 -15.45
C ILE A 245 13.73 -1.59 -14.98
N GLU A 246 14.96 -1.73 -14.53
CA GLU A 246 15.45 -3.01 -14.03
C GLU A 246 15.11 -3.19 -12.55
N CYS A 247 14.06 -3.97 -12.24
CA CYS A 247 13.58 -4.19 -10.87
C CYS A 247 14.34 -5.28 -10.12
N GLY A 248 15.20 -6.06 -10.78
CA GLY A 248 15.93 -7.17 -10.16
C GLY A 248 15.03 -8.33 -9.72
N ASN A 249 15.55 -9.16 -8.83
CA ASN A 249 14.84 -10.28 -8.23
C ASN A 249 14.18 -9.89 -6.90
N PRO A 250 13.12 -10.59 -6.48
CA PRO A 250 12.60 -10.43 -5.11
C PRO A 250 13.62 -10.96 -4.10
N ARG A 251 13.52 -10.50 -2.85
CA ARG A 251 14.32 -11.04 -1.76
C ARG A 251 13.89 -12.46 -1.40
N SER A 252 14.86 -13.29 -1.07
CA SER A 252 14.56 -14.59 -0.47
C SER A 252 13.73 -14.42 0.82
N PRO A 253 12.74 -15.30 1.05
CA PRO A 253 12.49 -16.58 0.35
C PRO A 253 11.60 -16.51 -0.89
N PHE A 254 11.22 -15.32 -1.37
CA PHE A 254 10.43 -15.20 -2.58
C PHE A 254 11.22 -15.65 -3.82
N LEU A 255 10.54 -16.35 -4.71
CA LEU A 255 11.17 -16.93 -5.90
C LEU A 255 11.25 -15.90 -7.04
N PRO A 256 12.35 -15.85 -7.80
CA PRO A 256 12.40 -15.11 -9.04
C PRO A 256 11.45 -15.69 -10.07
N VAL A 257 10.94 -14.85 -10.95
CA VAL A 257 10.12 -15.24 -12.10
C VAL A 257 10.87 -14.85 -13.38
N LYS A 258 10.81 -15.70 -14.40
CA LYS A 258 11.45 -15.40 -15.66
C LYS A 258 10.67 -14.33 -16.43
N ARG A 259 11.37 -13.57 -17.26
CA ARG A 259 10.75 -12.55 -18.12
C ARG A 259 9.72 -13.13 -19.06
N GLU A 260 9.99 -14.35 -19.63
CA GLU A 260 9.08 -15.06 -20.52
C GLU A 260 7.73 -15.40 -19.87
N ASP A 261 7.70 -15.71 -18.57
CA ASP A 261 6.48 -15.99 -17.82
C ASP A 261 5.67 -14.71 -17.52
N ALA A 262 6.34 -13.58 -17.42
CA ALA A 262 5.71 -12.27 -17.12
C ALA A 262 5.25 -11.53 -18.39
N GLN A 263 5.81 -11.84 -19.56
CA GLN A 263 5.53 -11.13 -20.82
C GLN A 263 4.04 -11.15 -21.18
N PRO A 264 3.32 -12.29 -21.16
CA PRO A 264 1.90 -12.31 -21.50
C PRO A 264 1.04 -11.43 -20.61
N ILE A 265 1.40 -11.33 -19.32
CA ILE A 265 0.69 -10.49 -18.34
C ILE A 265 0.93 -9.01 -18.65
N ALA A 266 2.18 -8.64 -18.91
CA ALA A 266 2.54 -7.28 -19.28
C ALA A 266 1.84 -6.85 -20.58
N ASP A 267 1.75 -7.74 -21.58
CA ASP A 267 1.07 -7.49 -22.84
C ASP A 267 -0.45 -7.31 -22.65
N LYS A 268 -1.08 -8.14 -21.80
CA LYS A 268 -2.49 -8.00 -21.43
C LYS A 268 -2.75 -6.65 -20.74
N ILE A 269 -1.92 -6.25 -19.78
CA ILE A 269 -2.04 -4.95 -19.12
C ILE A 269 -1.89 -3.81 -20.13
N ASN A 270 -0.89 -3.86 -21.01
CA ASN A 270 -0.67 -2.87 -22.05
C ASN A 270 -1.86 -2.75 -23.02
N LYS A 271 -2.48 -3.88 -23.38
CA LYS A 271 -3.71 -3.91 -24.16
C LYS A 271 -4.83 -3.14 -23.43
N TYR A 272 -5.10 -3.44 -22.16
CA TYR A 272 -6.15 -2.75 -21.41
C TYR A 272 -5.85 -1.26 -21.20
N VAL A 273 -4.58 -0.91 -21.01
CA VAL A 273 -4.15 0.51 -20.96
C VAL A 273 -4.41 1.22 -22.29
N SER A 274 -4.25 0.55 -23.43
CA SER A 274 -4.55 1.14 -24.74
C SER A 274 -6.05 1.37 -25.00
N GLU A 275 -6.91 0.61 -24.29
CA GLU A 275 -8.38 0.71 -24.40
C GLU A 275 -8.99 1.84 -23.55
N ILE A 276 -8.24 2.44 -22.62
CA ILE A 276 -8.70 3.54 -21.76
C ILE A 276 -8.17 4.91 -22.19
N LYS A 277 -7.28 4.96 -23.18
CA LYS A 277 -6.77 6.18 -23.81
C LYS A 277 -7.69 6.63 -24.93
#